data_9865e113b6dc632ec84e3e57d445a6ae
#
_entry.id   9865e113b6dc632ec84e3e57d445a6ae
#
_cell.length_a   1.000
_cell.length_b   1.000
_cell.length_c   1.000
_cell.angle_alpha   90.00
_cell.angle_beta   90.00
_cell.angle_gamma   90.00
#
_symmetry.space_group_name_H-M   'P 1'
#
loop_
_entity.id
_entity.type
_entity.pdbx_description
1 polymer ?
#
loop_
_entity_poly.entity_id
_entity_poly.type
_entity_poly.pdbx_seq_one_letter_code
_entity_poly.pdbx_strand_id
1 'polypeptide(L)'
;IGDVDLNFDDNGKIKNDYEVKGFIKNGKLKILKKNSINDLSFIFNLKDQEYQIKDLRGVYNKIELSSDSINIKKKEQEFLIEGELSNEKDNINIKVFNNLFGGDLLDTNIETINFASNNKYTFSLNRQFKINDLKLKSNINLYQLVYKNNLNNLKEYIPNINESIELKDHVLLIDYEKNKIDIVGEGKIILKDKIDILKYKIKKKNDQYNFDTKIYINENPILLNSILY
;
A
#
# COMPACT_ATOMS: atom_id res chain seq x y z
N ILE A 1 12.93 14.46 23.61
CA ILE A 1 13.74 13.99 24.77
C ILE A 1 14.47 12.76 24.29
N GLY A 2 15.74 12.65 24.63
CA GLY A 2 16.57 11.50 24.24
C GLY A 2 17.69 11.30 25.25
N ASP A 3 18.12 10.06 25.38
CA ASP A 3 19.28 9.65 26.16
C ASP A 3 20.42 9.28 25.21
N VAL A 4 21.64 9.65 25.58
CA VAL A 4 22.84 9.36 24.79
C VAL A 4 23.87 8.72 25.71
N ASP A 5 24.29 7.52 25.36
CA ASP A 5 25.38 6.79 26.02
C ASP A 5 26.56 6.73 25.06
N LEU A 6 27.70 7.30 25.46
CA LEU A 6 28.89 7.40 24.63
C LEU A 6 30.08 6.80 25.36
N ASN A 7 30.76 5.84 24.75
CA ASN A 7 32.02 5.30 25.19
C ASN A 7 33.18 5.90 24.39
N PHE A 8 34.28 6.20 25.08
CA PHE A 8 35.47 6.77 24.48
C PHE A 8 36.64 5.76 24.54
N ASP A 9 37.47 5.76 23.53
CA ASP A 9 38.74 5.05 23.56
C ASP A 9 39.79 5.83 24.35
N ASP A 10 40.98 5.24 24.53
CA ASP A 10 42.10 5.83 25.28
C ASP A 10 42.64 7.14 24.63
N ASN A 11 42.26 7.42 23.39
CA ASN A 11 42.62 8.63 22.65
C ASN A 11 41.49 9.67 22.63
N GLY A 12 40.40 9.43 23.38
CA GLY A 12 39.24 10.33 23.44
C GLY A 12 38.36 10.29 22.23
N LYS A 13 38.44 9.30 21.34
CA LYS A 13 37.53 9.10 20.23
C LYS A 13 36.31 8.29 20.68
N ILE A 14 35.13 8.66 20.18
CA ILE A 14 33.89 7.90 20.42
C ILE A 14 34.06 6.49 19.82
N LYS A 15 33.84 5.48 20.65
CA LYS A 15 33.80 4.09 20.20
C LYS A 15 32.53 3.84 19.40
N ASN A 16 32.53 2.76 18.59
CA ASN A 16 31.36 2.39 17.78
C ASN A 16 30.22 1.72 18.59
N ASP A 17 30.40 1.52 19.88
CA ASP A 17 29.44 0.91 20.82
C ASP A 17 28.54 1.95 21.51
N TYR A 18 28.32 3.10 20.89
CA TYR A 18 27.40 4.12 21.40
C TYR A 18 25.93 3.73 21.22
N GLU A 19 25.10 4.18 22.16
CA GLU A 19 23.66 4.02 22.08
C GLU A 19 22.96 5.39 22.20
N VAL A 20 22.03 5.64 21.30
CA VAL A 20 21.18 6.85 21.33
C VAL A 20 19.71 6.42 21.29
N LYS A 21 18.98 6.75 22.33
CA LYS A 21 17.54 6.48 22.42
C LYS A 21 16.76 7.77 22.53
N GLY A 22 15.56 7.79 22.02
CA GLY A 22 14.71 8.94 22.16
C GLY A 22 13.33 8.71 21.58
N PHE A 23 12.52 9.75 21.66
CA PHE A 23 11.22 9.75 21.03
C PHE A 23 10.92 11.10 20.38
N ILE A 24 10.10 11.03 19.34
CA ILE A 24 9.48 12.18 18.71
C ILE A 24 7.98 12.10 18.99
N LYS A 25 7.36 13.24 19.29
CA LYS A 25 5.92 13.35 19.49
C LYS A 25 5.39 14.56 18.70
N ASN A 26 4.29 14.34 17.97
CA ASN A 26 3.61 15.36 17.16
C ASN A 26 4.54 16.08 16.17
N GLY A 27 5.47 15.34 15.59
CA GLY A 27 6.39 15.85 14.59
C GLY A 27 5.71 16.03 13.23
N LYS A 28 6.42 16.74 12.33
CA LYS A 28 6.04 16.88 10.93
C LYS A 28 7.23 16.54 10.06
N LEU A 29 7.08 15.53 9.19
CA LEU A 29 8.09 15.14 8.22
C LEU A 29 7.64 15.54 6.81
N LYS A 30 8.42 16.36 6.13
CA LYS A 30 8.19 16.68 4.71
C LYS A 30 8.83 15.59 3.86
N ILE A 31 8.01 14.88 3.08
CA ILE A 31 8.44 13.86 2.12
C ILE A 31 8.26 14.45 0.73
N LEU A 32 9.35 14.55 -0.04
CA LEU A 32 9.30 15.16 -1.36
C LEU A 32 8.65 16.57 -1.35
N LYS A 33 8.73 17.32 -2.41
CA LYS A 33 8.40 18.78 -2.40
C LYS A 33 6.96 19.13 -2.00
N LYS A 34 6.00 18.19 -2.00
CA LYS A 34 4.57 18.50 -1.82
C LYS A 34 3.86 17.71 -0.71
N ASN A 35 4.47 16.66 -0.18
CA ASN A 35 3.82 15.76 0.75
C ASN A 35 4.43 15.83 2.15
N SER A 36 3.61 15.66 3.19
CA SER A 36 4.08 15.60 4.56
C SER A 36 3.34 14.54 5.36
N ILE A 37 4.06 13.89 6.27
CA ILE A 37 3.45 13.14 7.36
C ILE A 37 3.31 14.11 8.52
N ASN A 38 2.11 14.27 9.04
CA ASN A 38 1.79 15.10 10.20
C ASN A 38 1.58 14.20 11.42
N ASP A 39 1.57 14.80 12.58
CA ASP A 39 1.32 14.14 13.87
C ASP A 39 2.22 12.91 14.09
N LEU A 40 3.44 12.99 13.53
CA LEU A 40 4.40 11.89 13.53
C LEU A 40 4.94 11.68 14.95
N SER A 41 4.74 10.49 15.46
CA SER A 41 5.22 10.06 16.77
C SER A 41 5.88 8.70 16.66
N PHE A 42 7.06 8.53 17.28
CA PHE A 42 7.77 7.25 17.31
C PHE A 42 8.87 7.26 18.37
N ILE A 43 9.28 6.08 18.77
CA ILE A 43 10.47 5.82 19.58
C ILE A 43 11.60 5.41 18.64
N PHE A 44 12.81 5.90 18.85
CA PHE A 44 13.96 5.46 18.09
C PHE A 44 15.07 4.96 19.00
N ASN A 45 15.81 3.98 18.52
CA ASN A 45 17.04 3.48 19.10
C ASN A 45 18.10 3.37 18.00
N LEU A 46 19.28 3.92 18.26
CA LEU A 46 20.47 3.77 17.43
C LEU A 46 21.52 3.08 18.25
N LYS A 47 21.92 1.89 17.83
CA LYS A 47 22.99 1.11 18.47
C LYS A 47 23.76 0.35 17.39
N ASP A 48 25.10 0.32 17.50
CA ASP A 48 25.97 -0.47 16.62
C ASP A 48 25.70 -0.25 15.11
N GLN A 49 25.44 0.99 14.70
CA GLN A 49 25.06 1.39 13.33
C GLN A 49 23.72 0.81 12.83
N GLU A 50 22.92 0.25 13.72
CA GLU A 50 21.55 -0.15 13.46
C GLU A 50 20.59 0.88 14.05
N TYR A 51 19.63 1.32 13.24
CA TYR A 51 18.57 2.22 13.69
C TYR A 51 17.29 1.40 13.78
N GLN A 52 16.60 1.52 14.89
CA GLN A 52 15.28 0.94 15.08
C GLN A 52 14.29 2.03 15.40
N ILE A 53 13.19 2.05 14.67
CA ILE A 53 12.02 2.91 14.93
C ILE A 53 10.91 1.99 15.42
N LYS A 54 10.29 2.33 16.55
CA LYS A 54 9.19 1.58 17.15
C LYS A 54 7.97 2.47 17.36
N ASP A 55 6.80 1.84 17.39
CA ASP A 55 5.53 2.47 17.72
C ASP A 55 5.27 3.73 16.87
N LEU A 56 5.66 3.68 15.59
CA LEU A 56 5.46 4.78 14.68
C LEU A 56 3.96 4.97 14.42
N ARG A 57 3.51 6.21 14.57
CA ARG A 57 2.19 6.67 14.15
C ARG A 57 2.33 8.00 13.43
N GLY A 58 1.47 8.24 12.47
CA GLY A 58 1.46 9.50 11.75
C GLY A 58 0.28 9.58 10.79
N VAL A 59 0.00 10.77 10.27
CA VAL A 59 -1.09 11.01 9.33
C VAL A 59 -0.52 11.48 8.00
N TYR A 60 -0.76 10.72 6.96
CA TYR A 60 -0.40 11.07 5.60
C TYR A 60 -1.64 11.28 4.73
N ASN A 61 -1.87 12.50 4.28
CA ASN A 61 -3.04 12.85 3.49
C ASN A 61 -4.37 12.36 4.11
N LYS A 62 -4.54 12.54 5.43
CA LYS A 62 -5.69 12.09 6.24
C LYS A 62 -5.77 10.58 6.46
N ILE A 63 -4.83 9.79 5.98
CA ILE A 63 -4.74 8.36 6.26
C ILE A 63 -3.87 8.18 7.51
N GLU A 64 -4.41 7.54 8.52
CA GLU A 64 -3.65 7.16 9.70
C GLU A 64 -2.75 5.97 9.38
N LEU A 65 -1.46 6.15 9.63
CA LEU A 65 -0.43 5.14 9.40
C LEU A 65 0.19 4.72 10.72
N SER A 66 0.45 3.44 10.86
CA SER A 66 1.15 2.88 12.01
C SER A 66 2.19 1.83 11.59
N SER A 67 3.21 1.68 12.42
CA SER A 67 4.23 0.63 12.28
C SER A 67 4.74 0.23 13.65
N ASP A 68 4.76 -1.05 13.95
CA ASP A 68 5.31 -1.55 15.21
C ASP A 68 6.84 -1.44 15.21
N SER A 69 7.49 -1.71 14.08
CA SER A 69 8.94 -1.64 13.97
C SER A 69 9.42 -1.41 12.54
N ILE A 70 10.39 -0.52 12.40
CA ILE A 70 11.19 -0.31 11.19
C ILE A 70 12.65 -0.45 11.56
N ASN A 71 13.37 -1.33 10.89
CA ASN A 71 14.79 -1.56 11.09
C ASN A 71 15.58 -0.96 9.92
N ILE A 72 16.64 -0.23 10.23
CA ILE A 72 17.52 0.39 9.26
C ILE A 72 18.94 -0.02 9.58
N LYS A 73 19.57 -0.74 8.66
CA LYS A 73 20.95 -1.22 8.80
C LYS A 73 21.84 -0.53 7.78
N LYS A 74 22.92 0.07 8.24
CA LYS A 74 23.91 0.63 7.35
C LYS A 74 24.74 -0.48 6.73
N LYS A 75 24.82 -0.51 5.39
CA LYS A 75 25.67 -1.40 4.60
C LYS A 75 26.55 -0.53 3.70
N GLU A 76 27.85 -0.50 3.94
CA GLU A 76 28.84 0.25 3.15
C GLU A 76 28.35 1.63 2.67
N GLN A 77 27.67 1.69 1.52
CA GLN A 77 27.19 2.92 0.88
C GLN A 77 25.67 3.05 0.85
N GLU A 78 24.94 2.10 1.41
CA GLU A 78 23.48 2.04 1.39
C GLU A 78 22.92 1.78 2.78
N PHE A 79 21.65 2.09 2.96
CA PHE A 79 20.86 1.69 4.11
C PHE A 79 19.87 0.63 3.68
N LEU A 80 19.92 -0.55 4.27
CA LEU A 80 18.86 -1.54 4.15
C LEU A 80 17.75 -1.18 5.12
N ILE A 81 16.54 -1.01 4.61
CA ILE A 81 15.35 -0.64 5.37
C ILE A 81 14.35 -1.77 5.23
N GLU A 82 13.88 -2.27 6.35
CA GLU A 82 12.83 -3.29 6.42
C GLU A 82 11.81 -2.92 7.49
N GLY A 83 10.55 -3.16 7.24
CA GLY A 83 9.50 -2.84 8.18
C GLY A 83 8.12 -3.24 7.68
N GLU A 84 7.16 -2.87 8.49
CA GLU A 84 5.74 -3.04 8.22
C GLU A 84 5.04 -1.70 8.39
N LEU A 85 4.14 -1.36 7.49
CA LEU A 85 3.32 -0.16 7.56
C LEU A 85 1.85 -0.53 7.37
N SER A 86 1.03 -0.15 8.31
CA SER A 86 -0.39 -0.45 8.31
C SER A 86 -1.22 0.82 8.29
N ASN A 87 -2.41 0.74 7.70
CA ASN A 87 -3.49 1.67 7.93
C ASN A 87 -4.75 0.90 8.34
N GLU A 88 -5.50 1.51 9.26
CA GLU A 88 -6.82 1.01 9.62
C GLU A 88 -7.85 1.39 8.54
N LYS A 89 -9.06 0.86 8.71
CA LYS A 89 -10.18 1.14 7.80
C LYS A 89 -10.45 2.63 7.69
N ASP A 90 -10.30 3.19 6.50
CA ASP A 90 -10.56 4.60 6.23
C ASP A 90 -11.24 4.82 4.88
N ASN A 91 -12.11 5.84 4.82
CA ASN A 91 -12.70 6.34 3.60
C ASN A 91 -11.76 7.35 2.96
N ILE A 92 -11.09 6.94 1.92
CA ILE A 92 -10.11 7.78 1.26
C ILE A 92 -10.77 8.53 0.12
N ASN A 93 -10.67 9.86 0.16
CA ASN A 93 -11.08 10.69 -0.97
C ASN A 93 -10.20 10.35 -2.18
N ILE A 94 -10.80 10.14 -3.35
CA ILE A 94 -10.10 9.75 -4.57
C ILE A 94 -8.97 10.71 -4.96
N LYS A 95 -9.13 12.01 -4.71
CA LYS A 95 -8.06 13.00 -4.95
C LYS A 95 -6.84 12.74 -4.09
N VAL A 96 -7.06 12.31 -2.85
CA VAL A 96 -6.00 11.92 -1.93
C VAL A 96 -5.31 10.66 -2.42
N PHE A 97 -6.07 9.66 -2.84
CA PHE A 97 -5.57 8.41 -3.38
C PHE A 97 -4.73 8.63 -4.65
N ASN A 98 -5.19 9.43 -5.59
CA ASN A 98 -4.45 9.79 -6.79
C ASN A 98 -3.13 10.52 -6.48
N ASN A 99 -3.11 11.37 -5.46
CA ASN A 99 -1.88 12.04 -5.01
C ASN A 99 -0.85 11.07 -4.40
N LEU A 100 -1.31 9.96 -3.80
CA LEU A 100 -0.43 8.92 -3.25
C LEU A 100 0.36 8.19 -4.34
N PHE A 101 -0.27 7.93 -5.46
CA PHE A 101 0.26 7.11 -6.55
C PHE A 101 0.78 7.91 -7.75
N GLY A 102 1.01 9.22 -7.60
CA GLY A 102 1.62 10.05 -8.64
C GLY A 102 0.66 10.55 -9.72
N GLY A 103 -0.65 10.52 -9.46
CA GLY A 103 -1.65 11.24 -10.26
C GLY A 103 -2.16 10.55 -11.54
N ASP A 104 -1.41 9.61 -12.12
CA ASP A 104 -1.71 9.04 -13.44
C ASP A 104 -2.17 7.58 -13.40
N LEU A 105 -2.22 6.95 -12.21
CA LEU A 105 -2.44 5.51 -12.10
C LEU A 105 -3.89 5.08 -11.95
N LEU A 106 -4.78 6.00 -11.60
CA LEU A 106 -6.19 5.69 -11.42
C LEU A 106 -7.05 6.55 -12.32
N ASP A 107 -7.89 5.88 -13.06
CA ASP A 107 -9.01 6.46 -13.76
C ASP A 107 -9.82 7.33 -12.77
N THR A 108 -10.19 8.52 -13.20
CA THR A 108 -10.97 9.50 -12.41
C THR A 108 -12.38 9.02 -12.05
N ASN A 109 -12.74 7.81 -12.48
CA ASN A 109 -14.09 7.24 -12.33
C ASN A 109 -14.33 6.51 -11.00
N ILE A 110 -13.33 6.42 -10.11
CA ILE A 110 -13.53 5.90 -8.75
C ILE A 110 -14.19 6.99 -7.90
N GLU A 111 -15.37 6.70 -7.37
CA GLU A 111 -16.12 7.62 -6.51
C GLU A 111 -15.78 7.43 -5.03
N THR A 112 -15.64 6.17 -4.62
CA THR A 112 -15.41 5.79 -3.22
C THR A 112 -14.39 4.68 -3.15
N ILE A 113 -13.48 4.78 -2.19
CA ILE A 113 -12.59 3.69 -1.81
C ILE A 113 -12.43 3.67 -0.30
N ASN A 114 -12.65 2.49 0.30
CA ASN A 114 -12.54 2.25 1.72
C ASN A 114 -11.77 0.96 1.95
N PHE A 115 -10.61 1.06 2.59
CA PHE A 115 -9.75 -0.11 2.82
C PHE A 115 -8.91 0.00 4.09
N ALA A 116 -8.44 -1.14 4.56
CA ALA A 116 -7.33 -1.26 5.50
C ALA A 116 -6.21 -2.03 4.83
N SER A 117 -4.97 -1.79 5.20
CA SER A 117 -3.85 -2.54 4.67
C SER A 117 -2.76 -2.80 5.70
N ASN A 118 -2.05 -3.90 5.47
CA ASN A 118 -0.80 -4.23 6.13
C ASN A 118 0.25 -4.50 5.05
N ASN A 119 1.35 -3.74 5.10
CA ASN A 119 2.35 -3.69 4.05
C ASN A 119 3.73 -3.97 4.61
N LYS A 120 4.28 -5.14 4.33
CA LYS A 120 5.66 -5.51 4.65
C LYS A 120 6.57 -5.11 3.50
N TYR A 121 7.63 -4.39 3.80
CA TYR A 121 8.55 -3.90 2.78
C TYR A 121 10.01 -4.10 3.18
N THR A 122 10.83 -4.25 2.15
CA THR A 122 12.29 -4.22 2.24
C THR A 122 12.81 -3.45 1.03
N PHE A 123 13.74 -2.53 1.24
CA PHE A 123 14.42 -1.81 0.16
C PHE A 123 15.78 -1.31 0.62
N SER A 124 16.66 -1.01 -0.32
CA SER A 124 17.87 -0.26 -0.02
C SER A 124 17.75 1.20 -0.42
N LEU A 125 18.36 2.08 0.36
CA LEU A 125 18.42 3.51 0.15
C LEU A 125 19.87 3.94 0.00
N ASN A 126 20.25 4.43 -1.17
CA ASN A 126 21.59 4.91 -1.39
C ASN A 126 21.83 6.32 -0.79
N ARG A 127 23.07 6.83 -0.82
CA ARG A 127 23.41 8.17 -0.30
C ARG A 127 22.71 9.33 -1.00
N GLN A 128 22.16 9.11 -2.19
CA GLN A 128 21.37 10.09 -2.94
C GLN A 128 19.87 9.98 -2.65
N PHE A 129 19.48 9.20 -1.62
CA PHE A 129 18.09 8.90 -1.24
C PHE A 129 17.29 8.23 -2.36
N LYS A 130 17.95 7.48 -3.23
CA LYS A 130 17.29 6.67 -4.25
C LYS A 130 16.99 5.30 -3.69
N ILE A 131 15.73 4.89 -3.84
CA ILE A 131 15.26 3.55 -3.46
C ILE A 131 15.69 2.54 -4.52
N ASN A 132 16.30 1.45 -4.08
CA ASN A 132 16.68 0.30 -4.89
C ASN A 132 16.09 -0.98 -4.27
N ASP A 133 15.92 -2.00 -5.10
CA ASP A 133 15.54 -3.37 -4.71
C ASP A 133 14.31 -3.45 -3.81
N LEU A 134 13.31 -2.59 -4.10
CA LEU A 134 12.05 -2.59 -3.39
C LEU A 134 11.33 -3.93 -3.56
N LYS A 135 11.02 -4.55 -2.43
CA LYS A 135 10.11 -5.68 -2.28
C LYS A 135 8.96 -5.25 -1.39
N LEU A 136 7.75 -5.57 -1.78
CA LEU A 136 6.55 -5.21 -1.04
C LEU A 136 5.58 -6.39 -1.03
N LYS A 137 5.11 -6.75 0.15
CA LYS A 137 4.00 -7.69 0.34
C LYS A 137 2.88 -6.98 1.07
N SER A 138 1.74 -6.86 0.41
CA SER A 138 0.57 -6.19 0.97
C SER A 138 -0.59 -7.15 1.14
N ASN A 139 -1.25 -7.05 2.29
CA ASN A 139 -2.55 -7.63 2.55
C ASN A 139 -3.54 -6.47 2.69
N ILE A 140 -4.52 -6.41 1.80
CA ILE A 140 -5.49 -5.32 1.74
C ILE A 140 -6.88 -5.87 1.92
N ASN A 141 -7.60 -5.36 2.90
CA ASN A 141 -9.04 -5.57 3.07
C ASN A 141 -9.75 -4.37 2.43
N LEU A 142 -10.25 -4.56 1.22
CA LEU A 142 -11.03 -3.56 0.50
C LEU A 142 -12.50 -3.74 0.89
N TYR A 143 -13.00 -2.87 1.76
CA TYR A 143 -14.38 -2.93 2.24
C TYR A 143 -15.37 -2.44 1.19
N GLN A 144 -14.98 -1.42 0.45
CA GLN A 144 -15.80 -0.86 -0.62
C GLN A 144 -14.94 -0.15 -1.66
N LEU A 145 -15.27 -0.34 -2.93
CA LEU A 145 -14.83 0.49 -4.05
C LEU A 145 -16.00 0.67 -4.99
N VAL A 146 -16.33 1.91 -5.30
CA VAL A 146 -17.37 2.28 -6.28
C VAL A 146 -16.68 2.89 -7.49
N TYR A 147 -16.83 2.22 -8.63
CA TYR A 147 -16.27 2.62 -9.91
C TYR A 147 -17.39 2.95 -10.88
N LYS A 148 -17.46 4.21 -11.33
CA LYS A 148 -18.45 4.69 -12.28
C LYS A 148 -17.85 4.70 -13.68
N ASN A 149 -18.40 3.92 -14.57
CA ASN A 149 -17.97 3.88 -15.97
C ASN A 149 -19.14 3.68 -16.90
N ASN A 150 -18.98 4.09 -18.14
CA ASN A 150 -19.92 3.78 -19.20
C ASN A 150 -19.71 2.31 -19.64
N LEU A 151 -20.47 1.41 -19.04
CA LEU A 151 -20.41 -0.03 -19.29
C LEU A 151 -21.26 -0.45 -20.51
N ASN A 152 -21.44 0.42 -21.48
CA ASN A 152 -22.30 0.15 -22.66
C ASN A 152 -21.90 -1.14 -23.39
N ASN A 153 -20.61 -1.46 -23.44
CA ASN A 153 -20.12 -2.68 -24.07
C ASN A 153 -20.54 -3.96 -23.32
N LEU A 154 -20.88 -3.87 -22.05
CA LEU A 154 -21.35 -4.99 -21.25
C LEU A 154 -22.88 -5.11 -21.25
N LYS A 155 -23.62 -4.09 -21.67
CA LYS A 155 -25.10 -4.11 -21.70
C LYS A 155 -25.65 -5.18 -22.64
N GLU A 156 -24.91 -5.53 -23.68
CA GLU A 156 -25.26 -6.62 -24.59
C GLU A 156 -25.30 -7.98 -23.88
N TYR A 157 -24.41 -8.20 -22.94
CA TYR A 157 -24.27 -9.45 -22.18
C TYR A 157 -25.02 -9.42 -20.86
N ILE A 158 -25.05 -8.27 -20.22
CA ILE A 158 -25.68 -8.03 -18.92
C ILE A 158 -26.72 -6.92 -19.06
N PRO A 159 -27.98 -7.25 -19.43
CA PRO A 159 -29.04 -6.27 -19.55
C PRO A 159 -29.28 -5.55 -18.21
N ASN A 160 -29.54 -4.25 -18.27
CA ASN A 160 -29.77 -3.41 -17.09
C ASN A 160 -28.60 -3.39 -16.08
N ILE A 161 -27.34 -3.52 -16.57
CA ILE A 161 -26.17 -3.28 -15.73
C ILE A 161 -26.20 -1.86 -15.18
N ASN A 162 -25.82 -1.70 -13.92
CA ASN A 162 -25.75 -0.38 -13.28
C ASN A 162 -24.71 0.51 -13.97
N GLU A 163 -24.84 1.83 -13.83
CA GLU A 163 -23.83 2.79 -14.29
C GLU A 163 -22.54 2.73 -13.47
N SER A 164 -22.58 2.08 -12.30
CA SER A 164 -21.42 1.86 -11.44
C SER A 164 -21.26 0.38 -11.09
N ILE A 165 -20.01 -0.03 -10.97
CA ILE A 165 -19.63 -1.32 -10.39
C ILE A 165 -19.23 -1.07 -8.94
N GLU A 166 -19.76 -1.88 -8.04
CA GLU A 166 -19.35 -1.85 -6.65
C GLU A 166 -18.63 -3.16 -6.28
N LEU A 167 -17.42 -3.03 -5.75
CA LEU A 167 -16.67 -4.11 -5.12
C LEU A 167 -16.82 -4.01 -3.61
N LYS A 168 -17.13 -5.11 -2.94
CA LYS A 168 -17.30 -5.19 -1.49
C LYS A 168 -16.53 -6.37 -0.89
N ASP A 169 -15.99 -6.14 0.29
CA ASP A 169 -15.37 -7.18 1.12
C ASP A 169 -14.33 -8.01 0.34
N HIS A 170 -13.48 -7.35 -0.44
CA HIS A 170 -12.38 -8.01 -1.13
C HIS A 170 -11.18 -8.15 -0.21
N VAL A 171 -10.56 -9.33 -0.24
CA VAL A 171 -9.22 -9.54 0.28
C VAL A 171 -8.26 -9.59 -0.89
N LEU A 172 -7.26 -8.71 -0.88
CA LEU A 172 -6.23 -8.64 -1.91
C LEU A 172 -4.86 -8.94 -1.30
N LEU A 173 -4.12 -9.80 -1.97
CA LEU A 173 -2.73 -10.08 -1.68
C LEU A 173 -1.90 -9.54 -2.85
N ILE A 174 -0.93 -8.69 -2.56
CA ILE A 174 -0.01 -8.11 -3.54
C ILE A 174 1.41 -8.52 -3.17
N ASP A 175 2.12 -9.10 -4.10
CA ASP A 175 3.56 -9.36 -4.02
C ASP A 175 4.25 -8.58 -5.14
N TYR A 176 5.06 -7.61 -4.77
CA TYR A 176 5.81 -6.75 -5.67
C TYR A 176 7.31 -6.95 -5.47
N GLU A 177 7.99 -7.25 -6.52
CA GLU A 177 9.45 -7.25 -6.62
C GLU A 177 9.82 -6.63 -7.97
N LYS A 178 11.00 -6.07 -8.09
CA LYS A 178 11.49 -5.42 -9.31
C LYS A 178 10.98 -6.10 -10.61
N ASN A 179 10.25 -5.35 -11.42
CA ASN A 179 9.66 -5.81 -12.69
C ASN A 179 8.63 -6.97 -12.59
N LYS A 180 8.18 -7.31 -11.39
CA LYS A 180 7.21 -8.37 -11.16
C LYS A 180 6.15 -7.89 -10.18
N ILE A 181 4.88 -8.11 -10.52
CA ILE A 181 3.73 -7.88 -9.65
C ILE A 181 2.83 -9.11 -9.75
N ASP A 182 2.52 -9.70 -8.61
CA ASP A 182 1.48 -10.72 -8.48
C ASP A 182 0.36 -10.16 -7.59
N ILE A 183 -0.87 -10.12 -8.08
CA ILE A 183 -2.05 -9.70 -7.33
C ILE A 183 -3.04 -10.85 -7.35
N VAL A 184 -3.53 -11.24 -6.19
CA VAL A 184 -4.63 -12.20 -6.03
C VAL A 184 -5.71 -11.53 -5.21
N GLY A 185 -6.95 -11.58 -5.69
CA GLY A 185 -8.08 -10.98 -4.99
C GLY A 185 -9.35 -11.81 -5.11
N GLU A 186 -10.16 -11.76 -4.06
CA GLU A 186 -11.49 -12.37 -4.01
C GLU A 186 -12.42 -11.49 -3.18
N GLY A 187 -13.67 -11.36 -3.61
CA GLY A 187 -14.69 -10.63 -2.88
C GLY A 187 -16.00 -10.55 -3.65
N LYS A 188 -16.87 -9.67 -3.21
CA LYS A 188 -18.21 -9.46 -3.76
C LYS A 188 -18.18 -8.40 -4.85
N ILE A 189 -18.91 -8.62 -5.93
CA ILE A 189 -19.15 -7.65 -7.00
C ILE A 189 -20.66 -7.43 -7.17
N ILE A 190 -21.05 -6.18 -7.32
CA ILE A 190 -22.43 -5.77 -7.57
C ILE A 190 -22.45 -5.08 -8.93
N LEU A 191 -23.03 -5.76 -9.93
CA LEU A 191 -23.20 -5.28 -11.30
C LEU A 191 -24.62 -4.75 -11.54
N LYS A 192 -25.59 -5.28 -10.79
CA LYS A 192 -27.00 -4.90 -10.76
C LYS A 192 -27.46 -4.85 -9.30
N ASP A 193 -28.59 -5.47 -9.00
CA ASP A 193 -29.21 -5.52 -7.68
C ASP A 193 -28.71 -6.71 -6.83
N LYS A 194 -28.05 -7.67 -7.46
CA LYS A 194 -27.63 -8.93 -6.82
C LYS A 194 -26.11 -8.97 -6.63
N ILE A 195 -25.70 -9.70 -5.62
CA ILE A 195 -24.29 -9.89 -5.26
C ILE A 195 -23.78 -11.15 -5.96
N ASP A 196 -22.70 -10.97 -6.73
CA ASP A 196 -21.91 -12.05 -7.30
C ASP A 196 -20.54 -12.13 -6.63
N ILE A 197 -19.79 -13.20 -6.87
CA ILE A 197 -18.43 -13.37 -6.35
C ILE A 197 -17.44 -13.20 -7.50
N LEU A 198 -16.45 -12.35 -7.27
CA LEU A 198 -15.35 -12.09 -8.19
C LEU A 198 -14.05 -12.63 -7.58
N LYS A 199 -13.36 -13.49 -8.34
CA LYS A 199 -11.99 -13.92 -8.07
C LYS A 199 -11.10 -13.51 -9.23
N TYR A 200 -9.91 -12.99 -8.91
CA TYR A 200 -8.99 -12.57 -9.94
C TYR A 200 -7.55 -12.77 -9.54
N LYS A 201 -6.74 -13.00 -10.55
CA LYS A 201 -5.29 -13.08 -10.45
C LYS A 201 -4.68 -12.25 -11.55
N ILE A 202 -3.84 -11.31 -11.20
CA ILE A 202 -3.15 -10.44 -12.14
C ILE A 202 -1.67 -10.66 -11.94
N LYS A 203 -0.97 -10.98 -13.00
CA LYS A 203 0.50 -11.11 -12.98
C LYS A 203 1.09 -10.16 -14.00
N LYS A 204 2.05 -9.38 -13.55
CA LYS A 204 2.92 -8.58 -14.41
C LYS A 204 4.33 -9.11 -14.31
N LYS A 205 4.96 -9.37 -15.45
CA LYS A 205 6.38 -9.66 -15.56
C LYS A 205 6.95 -8.81 -16.68
N ASN A 206 7.88 -7.93 -16.37
CA ASN A 206 8.33 -6.87 -17.25
C ASN A 206 7.12 -6.04 -17.75
N ASP A 207 6.88 -5.95 -19.08
CA ASP A 207 5.77 -5.20 -19.67
C ASP A 207 4.58 -6.08 -20.06
N GLN A 208 4.59 -7.36 -19.70
CA GLN A 208 3.51 -8.31 -20.01
C GLN A 208 2.58 -8.48 -18.80
N TYR A 209 1.28 -8.41 -19.08
CA TYR A 209 0.23 -8.65 -18.10
C TYR A 209 -0.53 -9.92 -18.45
N ASN A 210 -0.76 -10.77 -17.45
CA ASN A 210 -1.65 -11.93 -17.54
C ASN A 210 -2.78 -11.73 -16.51
N PHE A 211 -4.02 -11.90 -16.98
CA PHE A 211 -5.23 -11.79 -16.18
C PHE A 211 -5.94 -13.14 -16.18
N ASP A 212 -6.31 -13.61 -14.99
CA ASP A 212 -7.22 -14.73 -14.78
C ASP A 212 -8.35 -14.24 -13.90
N THR A 213 -9.57 -14.21 -14.42
CA THR A 213 -10.73 -13.65 -13.72
C THR A 213 -11.89 -14.62 -13.81
N LYS A 214 -12.53 -14.88 -12.67
CA LYS A 214 -13.71 -15.74 -12.55
C LYS A 214 -14.81 -14.97 -11.82
N ILE A 215 -15.97 -14.90 -12.45
CA ILE A 215 -17.19 -14.37 -11.85
C ILE A 215 -18.14 -15.53 -11.61
N TYR A 216 -18.51 -15.74 -10.35
CA TYR A 216 -19.53 -16.71 -9.98
C TYR A 216 -20.86 -15.99 -9.89
N ILE A 217 -21.69 -16.17 -10.89
CA ILE A 217 -22.98 -15.52 -11.01
C ILE A 217 -24.00 -16.38 -10.31
N ASN A 218 -24.66 -15.79 -9.30
CA ASN A 218 -25.67 -16.50 -8.53
C ASN A 218 -27.08 -16.30 -9.09
N GLU A 219 -27.46 -15.04 -9.30
CA GLU A 219 -28.85 -14.70 -9.65
C GLU A 219 -28.97 -13.65 -10.74
N ASN A 220 -27.86 -13.05 -11.21
CA ASN A 220 -27.89 -12.08 -12.28
C ASN A 220 -28.01 -12.79 -13.65
N PRO A 221 -29.04 -12.56 -14.45
CA PRO A 221 -29.15 -13.19 -15.76
C PRO A 221 -28.08 -12.63 -16.70
N ILE A 222 -27.43 -13.54 -17.45
CA ILE A 222 -26.55 -13.22 -18.57
C ILE A 222 -27.28 -13.62 -19.84
N LEU A 223 -27.29 -12.72 -20.85
CA LEU A 223 -27.76 -13.03 -22.18
C LEU A 223 -26.56 -13.47 -23.04
N LEU A 224 -26.61 -14.69 -23.53
CA LEU A 224 -25.65 -15.22 -24.52
C LEU A 224 -26.36 -15.23 -25.87
N ASN A 225 -26.40 -14.07 -26.54
CA ASN A 225 -27.08 -13.95 -27.86
C ASN A 225 -26.37 -14.69 -28.99
N SER A 226 -25.18 -15.26 -28.76
CA SER A 226 -24.31 -15.86 -29.74
C SER A 226 -24.33 -17.40 -29.76
N ILE A 227 -25.18 -18.04 -28.96
CA ILE A 227 -25.40 -19.48 -29.11
C ILE A 227 -26.56 -19.68 -30.09
N LEU A 228 -26.25 -19.49 -31.37
CA LEU A 228 -27.05 -20.02 -32.45
C LEU A 228 -26.70 -21.51 -32.62
N TYR A 229 -27.63 -22.41 -32.32
CA TYR A 229 -27.64 -23.76 -32.83
C TYR A 229 -28.08 -23.76 -34.28
#